data_eec7ec4226341560465808dc6f889ef7
#
_entry.id   eec7ec4226341560465808dc6f889ef7
#
_cell.length_a   1.000
_cell.length_b   1.000
_cell.length_c   1.000
_cell.angle_alpha   90.00
_cell.angle_beta   90.00
_cell.angle_gamma   90.00
#
_symmetry.space_group_name_H-M   'P 1'
#
loop_
_entity.id
_entity.type
_entity.pdbx_description
1 polymer ?
#
loop_
_entity_poly.entity_id
_entity_poly.type
_entity_poly.pdbx_seq_one_letter_code
_entity_poly.pdbx_strand_id
1 'polypeptide(L)'
;MQSVDVVVVGAGFAGLIASRELGRAGLEVLTLEARDRIGGRTWTDHRLGYDLEMGANWIHWVQPHVWAEMSRYDRDMVRSPAAEEAYWQGADGTPRKGTLGEFMALIDEGQQLVIDDVRAAMPRGPEPTVGGITELDHLSIQDRFDALGLDPEAQAASESVWVGHVNAPLDQVGLSSAIRWVAATGGHWQLMHEASSTYRVV
;
A
#
# COMPACT_ATOMS: atom_id res chain seq x y z
N MET A 1 -17.34 31.90 -24.11
CA MET A 1 -16.21 30.93 -23.98
C MET A 1 -15.52 31.32 -22.70
N GLN A 2 -15.41 30.42 -21.72
CA GLN A 2 -14.71 30.71 -20.47
C GLN A 2 -13.21 30.52 -20.75
N SER A 3 -12.39 31.51 -20.42
CA SER A 3 -10.93 31.43 -20.54
C SER A 3 -10.39 31.22 -19.13
N VAL A 4 -9.51 30.26 -18.96
CA VAL A 4 -8.81 29.96 -17.72
C VAL A 4 -7.32 29.79 -18.00
N ASP A 5 -6.46 29.99 -16.99
CA ASP A 5 -5.02 29.84 -17.14
C ASP A 5 -4.62 28.36 -17.23
N VAL A 6 -5.28 27.49 -16.43
CA VAL A 6 -4.94 26.08 -16.32
C VAL A 6 -6.21 25.22 -16.24
N VAL A 7 -6.22 24.11 -16.96
CA VAL A 7 -7.20 23.04 -16.81
C VAL A 7 -6.54 21.85 -16.13
N VAL A 8 -7.08 21.41 -14.98
CA VAL A 8 -6.67 20.22 -14.26
C VAL A 8 -7.68 19.11 -14.54
N VAL A 9 -7.22 17.98 -15.07
CA VAL A 9 -8.08 16.83 -15.39
C VAL A 9 -8.00 15.79 -14.27
N GLY A 10 -9.13 15.56 -13.61
CA GLY A 10 -9.31 14.66 -12.50
C GLY A 10 -9.27 15.35 -11.13
N ALA A 11 -10.30 15.10 -10.30
CA ALA A 11 -10.44 15.62 -8.96
C ALA A 11 -10.10 14.57 -7.86
N GLY A 12 -9.08 13.74 -8.09
CA GLY A 12 -8.41 12.95 -7.07
C GLY A 12 -7.41 13.80 -6.27
N PHE A 13 -6.68 13.22 -5.30
CA PHE A 13 -5.73 13.96 -4.47
C PHE A 13 -4.75 14.81 -5.27
N ALA A 14 -4.11 14.24 -6.29
CA ALA A 14 -3.13 14.95 -7.10
C ALA A 14 -3.73 16.18 -7.80
N GLY A 15 -4.91 16.03 -8.41
CA GLY A 15 -5.59 17.13 -9.10
C GLY A 15 -6.09 18.20 -8.15
N LEU A 16 -6.66 17.82 -7.01
CA LEU A 16 -7.13 18.77 -5.99
C LEU A 16 -5.98 19.56 -5.38
N ILE A 17 -4.85 18.93 -5.07
CA ILE A 17 -3.66 19.60 -4.57
C ILE A 17 -3.10 20.54 -5.64
N ALA A 18 -2.96 20.07 -6.89
CA ALA A 18 -2.49 20.92 -7.99
C ALA A 18 -3.38 22.15 -8.19
N SER A 19 -4.70 21.95 -8.22
CA SER A 19 -5.66 23.07 -8.36
C SER A 19 -5.55 24.08 -7.22
N ARG A 20 -5.41 23.60 -6.00
CA ARG A 20 -5.23 24.45 -4.82
C ARG A 20 -3.93 25.27 -4.90
N GLU A 21 -2.82 24.64 -5.21
CA GLU A 21 -1.52 25.33 -5.23
C GLU A 21 -1.43 26.31 -6.42
N LEU A 22 -1.97 25.96 -7.58
CA LEU A 22 -2.06 26.87 -8.74
C LEU A 22 -2.95 28.08 -8.41
N GLY A 23 -4.10 27.85 -7.77
CA GLY A 23 -4.98 28.95 -7.33
C GLY A 23 -4.31 29.86 -6.30
N ARG A 24 -3.50 29.30 -5.36
CA ARG A 24 -2.68 30.09 -4.43
C ARG A 24 -1.61 30.92 -5.12
N ALA A 25 -1.11 30.44 -6.24
CA ALA A 25 -0.17 31.18 -7.09
C ALA A 25 -0.86 32.29 -7.92
N GLY A 26 -2.17 32.45 -7.78
CA GLY A 26 -2.95 33.50 -8.47
C GLY A 26 -3.46 33.12 -9.85
N LEU A 27 -3.39 31.86 -10.25
CA LEU A 27 -3.88 31.38 -11.54
C LEU A 27 -5.37 31.06 -11.46
N GLU A 28 -6.10 31.33 -12.54
CA GLU A 28 -7.48 30.88 -12.73
C GLU A 28 -7.50 29.41 -13.17
N VAL A 29 -8.02 28.52 -12.31
CA VAL A 29 -7.95 27.08 -12.51
C VAL A 29 -9.34 26.49 -12.69
N LEU A 30 -9.51 25.68 -13.75
CA LEU A 30 -10.69 24.86 -13.97
C LEU A 30 -10.32 23.38 -13.72
N THR A 31 -10.98 22.75 -12.75
CA THR A 31 -10.84 21.31 -12.50
C THR A 31 -12.00 20.55 -13.15
N LEU A 32 -11.69 19.56 -13.96
CA LEU A 32 -12.65 18.69 -14.62
C LEU A 32 -12.58 17.28 -14.00
N GLU A 33 -13.73 16.75 -13.60
CA GLU A 33 -13.89 15.39 -13.07
C GLU A 33 -14.87 14.60 -13.94
N ALA A 34 -14.53 13.36 -14.26
CA ALA A 34 -15.35 12.50 -15.11
C ALA A 34 -16.52 11.84 -14.37
N ARG A 35 -16.43 11.72 -13.04
CA ARG A 35 -17.46 11.16 -12.19
C ARG A 35 -18.31 12.27 -11.55
N ASP A 36 -19.38 11.88 -10.92
CA ASP A 36 -20.26 12.74 -10.10
C ASP A 36 -19.72 12.99 -8.67
N ARG A 37 -18.47 12.54 -8.39
CA ARG A 37 -17.82 12.70 -7.10
C ARG A 37 -16.34 13.04 -7.25
N ILE A 38 -15.79 13.71 -6.25
CA ILE A 38 -14.35 13.97 -6.10
C ILE A 38 -13.66 12.83 -5.33
N GLY A 39 -12.35 12.92 -5.13
CA GLY A 39 -11.55 12.02 -4.30
C GLY A 39 -10.82 10.90 -5.07
N GLY A 40 -11.30 10.54 -6.27
CA GLY A 40 -10.68 9.51 -7.10
C GLY A 40 -10.72 8.12 -6.43
N ARG A 41 -9.56 7.56 -6.06
CA ARG A 41 -9.43 6.28 -5.33
C ARG A 41 -9.73 6.39 -3.84
N THR A 42 -9.77 7.58 -3.28
CA THR A 42 -10.31 7.84 -1.94
C THR A 42 -11.82 8.00 -2.09
N TRP A 43 -12.55 7.11 -1.47
CA TRP A 43 -13.99 7.08 -1.66
C TRP A 43 -14.69 6.42 -0.46
N THR A 44 -15.37 7.24 0.32
CA THR A 44 -16.30 6.78 1.35
C THR A 44 -17.69 6.64 0.73
N ASP A 45 -18.31 5.50 0.87
CA ASP A 45 -19.66 5.21 0.36
C ASP A 45 -20.58 4.79 1.51
N HIS A 46 -21.82 5.28 1.49
CA HIS A 46 -22.81 4.93 2.50
C HIS A 46 -23.61 3.70 2.05
N ARG A 47 -23.27 2.52 2.59
CA ARG A 47 -23.92 1.25 2.27
C ARG A 47 -24.27 0.47 3.52
N LEU A 48 -25.37 -0.26 3.48
CA LEU A 48 -25.84 -1.12 4.56
C LEU A 48 -26.04 -0.38 5.91
N GLY A 49 -26.27 0.93 5.85
CA GLY A 49 -26.41 1.78 7.04
C GLY A 49 -25.09 2.25 7.66
N TYR A 50 -23.96 2.06 6.98
CA TYR A 50 -22.63 2.45 7.44
C TYR A 50 -21.88 3.26 6.39
N ASP A 51 -20.97 4.11 6.87
CA ASP A 51 -19.97 4.74 6.02
C ASP A 51 -18.78 3.80 5.86
N LEU A 52 -18.54 3.36 4.62
CA LEU A 52 -17.52 2.40 4.27
C LEU A 52 -16.45 3.08 3.39
N GLU A 53 -15.21 3.03 3.82
CA GLU A 53 -14.09 3.46 2.97
C GLU A 53 -13.80 2.37 1.93
N MET A 54 -13.95 2.73 0.67
CA MET A 54 -13.89 1.81 -0.46
C MET A 54 -12.50 1.76 -1.13
N GLY A 55 -11.57 2.61 -0.74
CA GLY A 55 -10.31 2.66 -1.48
C GLY A 55 -9.07 3.19 -0.79
N ALA A 56 -9.18 4.02 0.24
CA ALA A 56 -8.01 4.69 0.84
C ALA A 56 -8.07 4.66 2.38
N ASN A 57 -8.23 3.47 2.92
CA ASN A 57 -8.51 3.28 4.34
C ASN A 57 -7.30 3.59 5.23
N TRP A 58 -6.07 3.33 4.76
CA TRP A 58 -4.88 3.32 5.60
C TRP A 58 -3.97 4.51 5.34
N ILE A 59 -3.38 5.05 6.42
CA ILE A 59 -2.32 6.06 6.35
C ILE A 59 -1.05 5.49 6.98
N HIS A 60 0.03 5.60 6.23
CA HIS A 60 1.35 5.19 6.69
C HIS A 60 2.10 6.36 7.32
N TRP A 61 2.83 6.10 8.38
CA TRP A 61 3.72 7.08 9.01
C TRP A 61 4.87 7.55 8.08
N VAL A 62 5.18 6.81 7.01
CA VAL A 62 6.18 7.17 5.99
C VAL A 62 5.62 7.98 4.81
N GLN A 63 4.40 8.49 4.91
CA GLN A 63 3.74 9.28 3.85
C GLN A 63 3.72 10.79 4.22
N PRO A 64 4.85 11.52 4.10
CA PRO A 64 4.96 12.89 4.61
C PRO A 64 3.96 13.85 3.94
N HIS A 65 3.65 13.63 2.67
CA HIS A 65 2.68 14.47 1.96
C HIS A 65 1.24 14.26 2.46
N VAL A 66 0.86 13.03 2.80
CA VAL A 66 -0.45 12.75 3.41
C VAL A 66 -0.53 13.38 4.81
N TRP A 67 0.52 13.24 5.62
CA TRP A 67 0.60 13.86 6.93
C TRP A 67 0.49 15.38 6.87
N ALA A 68 1.12 16.03 5.89
CA ALA A 68 1.01 17.47 5.70
C ALA A 68 -0.45 17.90 5.40
N GLU A 69 -1.19 17.11 4.62
CA GLU A 69 -2.60 17.39 4.35
C GLU A 69 -3.48 17.09 5.57
N MET A 70 -3.22 16.01 6.31
CA MET A 70 -3.89 15.73 7.58
C MET A 70 -3.78 16.91 8.55
N SER A 71 -2.55 17.38 8.78
CA SER A 71 -2.29 18.52 9.66
C SER A 71 -2.93 19.81 9.14
N ARG A 72 -2.94 20.03 7.83
CA ARG A 72 -3.52 21.23 7.20
C ARG A 72 -5.01 21.33 7.43
N TYR A 73 -5.70 20.20 7.40
CA TYR A 73 -7.16 20.13 7.51
C TYR A 73 -7.65 19.64 8.87
N ASP A 74 -6.74 19.56 9.83
CA ASP A 74 -7.03 19.14 11.21
C ASP A 74 -7.83 17.83 11.24
N ARG A 75 -7.29 16.80 10.53
CA ARG A 75 -7.91 15.48 10.43
C ARG A 75 -7.31 14.54 11.46
N ASP A 76 -8.19 13.88 12.19
CA ASP A 76 -7.84 12.86 13.16
C ASP A 76 -7.61 11.50 12.50
N MET A 77 -6.90 10.65 13.23
CA MET A 77 -6.71 9.25 12.88
C MET A 77 -7.21 8.37 14.00
N VAL A 78 -7.76 7.23 13.62
CA VAL A 78 -8.08 6.16 14.57
C VAL A 78 -7.17 4.98 14.35
N ARG A 79 -6.80 4.33 15.42
CA ARG A 79 -6.09 3.07 15.36
C ARG A 79 -7.03 1.98 14.85
N SER A 80 -6.55 1.12 13.98
CA SER A 80 -7.28 -0.06 13.54
C SER A 80 -7.53 -1.00 14.73
N PRO A 81 -8.66 -1.69 14.77
CA PRO A 81 -8.86 -2.78 15.70
C PRO A 81 -7.75 -3.81 15.56
N ALA A 82 -7.19 -4.28 16.66
CA ALA A 82 -6.25 -5.40 16.64
C ALA A 82 -7.01 -6.68 16.32
N ALA A 83 -6.51 -7.45 15.34
CA ALA A 83 -7.03 -8.79 15.09
C ALA A 83 -6.53 -9.74 16.19
N GLU A 84 -7.41 -10.53 16.76
CA GLU A 84 -7.08 -11.57 17.74
C GLU A 84 -6.96 -12.94 17.07
N GLU A 85 -7.75 -13.16 16.03
CA GLU A 85 -7.85 -14.41 15.29
C GLU A 85 -7.40 -14.20 13.84
N ALA A 86 -6.83 -15.25 13.27
CA ALA A 86 -6.48 -15.35 11.86
C ALA A 86 -7.09 -16.59 11.23
N TYR A 87 -7.41 -16.49 9.95
CA TYR A 87 -7.92 -17.58 9.15
C TYR A 87 -7.07 -17.68 7.88
N TRP A 88 -6.64 -18.90 7.54
CA TRP A 88 -5.87 -19.16 6.33
C TRP A 88 -6.23 -20.52 5.75
N GLN A 89 -5.76 -20.80 4.56
CA GLN A 89 -5.94 -22.09 3.91
C GLN A 89 -4.69 -22.95 4.16
N GLY A 90 -4.88 -24.15 4.69
CA GLY A 90 -3.82 -25.12 4.82
C GLY A 90 -3.36 -25.68 3.46
N ALA A 91 -2.19 -26.28 3.41
CA ALA A 91 -1.63 -26.88 2.19
C ALA A 91 -2.55 -27.96 1.56
N ASP A 92 -3.39 -28.59 2.37
CA ASP A 92 -4.42 -29.56 1.94
C ASP A 92 -5.71 -28.91 1.43
N GLY A 93 -5.76 -27.58 1.35
CA GLY A 93 -6.92 -26.80 0.94
C GLY A 93 -8.00 -26.63 2.02
N THR A 94 -7.78 -27.13 3.24
CA THR A 94 -8.74 -26.97 4.34
C THR A 94 -8.54 -25.63 5.06
N PRO A 95 -9.66 -24.99 5.51
CA PRO A 95 -9.55 -23.79 6.32
C PRO A 95 -8.88 -24.07 7.66
N ARG A 96 -7.94 -23.22 8.03
CA ARG A 96 -7.30 -23.17 9.34
C ARG A 96 -7.79 -21.95 10.12
N LYS A 97 -7.76 -22.05 11.43
CA LYS A 97 -8.03 -20.96 12.35
C LYS A 97 -7.01 -21.01 13.48
N GLY A 98 -6.48 -19.87 13.84
CA GLY A 98 -5.57 -19.72 14.95
C GLY A 98 -5.56 -18.29 15.48
N THR A 99 -4.65 -18.00 16.37
CA THR A 99 -4.35 -16.65 16.82
C THR A 99 -3.60 -15.89 15.74
N LEU A 100 -3.65 -14.55 15.78
CA LEU A 100 -2.80 -13.72 14.92
C LEU A 100 -1.30 -14.07 15.10
N GLY A 101 -0.86 -14.34 16.35
CA GLY A 101 0.53 -14.70 16.64
C GLY A 101 0.97 -15.99 15.96
N GLU A 102 0.13 -17.02 15.92
CA GLU A 102 0.41 -18.27 15.19
C GLU A 102 0.51 -18.05 13.68
N PHE A 103 -0.40 -17.25 13.12
CA PHE A 103 -0.33 -16.90 11.70
C PHE A 103 0.94 -16.10 11.38
N MET A 104 1.29 -15.11 12.20
CA MET A 104 2.49 -14.30 11.99
C MET A 104 3.77 -15.16 12.09
N ALA A 105 3.81 -16.14 12.99
CA ALA A 105 4.92 -17.09 13.10
C ALA A 105 5.01 -18.01 11.86
N LEU A 106 3.87 -18.43 11.31
CA LEU A 106 3.82 -19.25 10.09
C LEU A 106 4.44 -18.54 8.88
N ILE A 107 4.18 -17.24 8.73
CA ILE A 107 4.62 -16.47 7.56
C ILE A 107 5.99 -15.81 7.73
N ASP A 108 6.56 -15.73 8.94
CA ASP A 108 7.74 -14.91 9.24
C ASP A 108 8.94 -15.23 8.35
N GLU A 109 9.27 -16.50 8.19
CA GLU A 109 10.38 -16.93 7.34
C GLU A 109 10.16 -16.54 5.87
N GLY A 110 8.98 -16.83 5.32
CA GLY A 110 8.66 -16.50 3.92
C GLY A 110 8.67 -15.01 3.66
N GLN A 111 8.10 -14.22 4.58
CA GLN A 111 8.09 -12.76 4.48
C GLN A 111 9.51 -12.18 4.53
N GLN A 112 10.37 -12.69 5.41
CA GLN A 112 11.74 -12.20 5.53
C GLN A 112 12.56 -12.57 4.30
N LEU A 113 12.50 -13.83 3.84
CA LEU A 113 13.30 -14.31 2.73
C LEU A 113 12.92 -13.67 1.40
N VAL A 114 11.64 -13.33 1.18
CA VAL A 114 11.22 -12.67 -0.07
C VAL A 114 11.86 -11.30 -0.25
N ILE A 115 12.23 -10.63 0.84
CA ILE A 115 12.80 -9.29 0.86
C ILE A 115 14.26 -9.24 1.34
N ASP A 116 14.94 -10.38 1.42
CA ASP A 116 16.29 -10.46 2.01
C ASP A 116 17.32 -9.55 1.31
N ASP A 117 17.10 -9.25 0.03
CA ASP A 117 17.94 -8.35 -0.76
C ASP A 117 17.70 -6.85 -0.49
N VAL A 118 16.71 -6.47 0.30
CA VAL A 118 16.26 -5.08 0.42
C VAL A 118 17.40 -4.11 0.79
N ARG A 119 18.28 -4.51 1.68
CA ARG A 119 19.41 -3.67 2.12
C ARG A 119 20.51 -3.57 1.08
N ALA A 120 20.75 -4.66 0.35
CA ALA A 120 21.73 -4.69 -0.73
C ALA A 120 21.21 -3.93 -1.96
N ALA A 121 19.94 -4.13 -2.31
CA ALA A 121 19.32 -3.50 -3.47
C ALA A 121 19.06 -1.99 -3.27
N MET A 122 18.75 -1.56 -2.04
CA MET A 122 18.41 -0.17 -1.73
C MET A 122 19.15 0.36 -0.49
N PRO A 123 20.47 0.49 -0.52
CA PRO A 123 21.27 0.86 0.65
C PRO A 123 21.03 2.29 1.15
N ARG A 124 20.42 3.15 0.33
CA ARG A 124 20.11 4.56 0.65
C ARG A 124 18.61 4.84 0.75
N GLY A 125 17.80 3.82 0.98
CA GLY A 125 16.35 3.93 1.07
C GLY A 125 15.63 3.73 -0.27
N PRO A 126 14.37 4.15 -0.39
CA PRO A 126 13.48 3.76 -1.49
C PRO A 126 13.72 4.49 -2.82
N GLU A 127 14.86 5.16 -3.00
CA GLU A 127 15.20 5.85 -4.25
C GLU A 127 15.53 4.85 -5.36
N PRO A 128 14.72 4.79 -6.43
CA PRO A 128 14.85 3.75 -7.46
C PRO A 128 16.12 3.89 -8.33
N THR A 129 16.78 5.05 -8.28
CA THR A 129 17.98 5.34 -9.08
C THR A 129 19.28 4.99 -8.36
N VAL A 130 19.23 4.55 -7.12
CA VAL A 130 20.39 4.34 -6.26
C VAL A 130 20.38 2.93 -5.68
N GLY A 131 21.03 2.00 -6.35
CA GLY A 131 21.18 0.61 -5.90
C GLY A 131 20.92 -0.42 -7.00
N GLY A 132 21.11 -1.69 -6.67
CA GLY A 132 20.95 -2.82 -7.60
C GLY A 132 19.51 -3.26 -7.87
N ILE A 133 18.51 -2.41 -7.59
CA ILE A 133 17.10 -2.78 -7.73
C ILE A 133 16.72 -3.13 -9.17
N THR A 134 17.36 -2.51 -10.14
CA THR A 134 17.13 -2.78 -11.58
C THR A 134 17.56 -4.18 -11.99
N GLU A 135 18.50 -4.78 -11.26
CA GLU A 135 18.91 -6.16 -11.49
C GLU A 135 17.81 -7.17 -11.11
N LEU A 136 16.83 -6.73 -10.31
CA LEU A 136 15.69 -7.54 -9.86
C LEU A 136 14.41 -7.28 -10.65
N ASP A 137 14.41 -6.34 -11.60
CA ASP A 137 13.22 -5.95 -12.36
C ASP A 137 12.69 -7.06 -13.29
N HIS A 138 13.52 -8.04 -13.62
CA HIS A 138 13.11 -9.20 -14.42
C HIS A 138 12.41 -10.29 -13.62
N LEU A 139 12.42 -10.20 -12.28
CA LEU A 139 11.77 -11.14 -11.38
C LEU A 139 10.42 -10.61 -10.92
N SER A 140 9.44 -11.48 -10.84
CA SER A 140 8.20 -11.24 -10.13
C SER A 140 8.33 -11.61 -8.64
N ILE A 141 7.35 -11.19 -7.83
CA ILE A 141 7.25 -11.65 -6.45
C ILE A 141 7.04 -13.18 -6.42
N GLN A 142 6.27 -13.74 -7.38
CA GLN A 142 6.03 -15.17 -7.48
C GLN A 142 7.33 -15.93 -7.79
N ASP A 143 8.14 -15.47 -8.76
CA ASP A 143 9.42 -16.11 -9.07
C ASP A 143 10.33 -16.23 -7.83
N ARG A 144 10.29 -15.20 -6.96
CA ARG A 144 11.01 -15.23 -5.70
C ARG A 144 10.46 -16.29 -4.76
N PHE A 145 9.15 -16.36 -4.53
CA PHE A 145 8.55 -17.38 -3.66
C PHE A 145 8.83 -18.80 -4.16
N ASP A 146 8.72 -19.04 -5.45
CA ASP A 146 8.97 -20.35 -6.06
C ASP A 146 10.42 -20.81 -5.88
N ALA A 147 11.36 -19.87 -5.79
CA ALA A 147 12.78 -20.15 -5.57
C ALA A 147 13.14 -20.41 -4.10
N LEU A 148 12.30 -20.03 -3.13
CA LEU A 148 12.65 -20.16 -1.71
C LEU A 148 12.54 -21.57 -1.14
N GLY A 149 11.70 -22.44 -1.71
CA GLY A 149 11.52 -23.82 -1.25
C GLY A 149 10.90 -23.92 0.15
N LEU A 150 9.99 -23.02 0.49
CA LEU A 150 9.28 -23.00 1.77
C LEU A 150 8.35 -24.21 1.94
N ASP A 151 7.94 -24.46 3.18
CA ASP A 151 6.79 -25.32 3.43
C ASP A 151 5.56 -24.83 2.65
N PRO A 152 4.79 -25.74 1.99
CA PRO A 152 3.69 -25.31 1.12
C PRO A 152 2.61 -24.48 1.82
N GLU A 153 2.32 -24.74 3.11
CA GLU A 153 1.34 -23.96 3.87
C GLU A 153 1.89 -22.57 4.22
N ALA A 154 3.17 -22.51 4.64
CA ALA A 154 3.85 -21.25 4.93
C ALA A 154 4.00 -20.38 3.67
N GLN A 155 4.29 -20.99 2.51
CA GLN A 155 4.36 -20.28 1.24
C GLN A 155 3.00 -19.69 0.86
N ALA A 156 1.95 -20.51 0.80
CA ALA A 156 0.61 -20.05 0.43
C ALA A 156 0.09 -18.96 1.38
N ALA A 157 0.34 -19.09 2.68
CA ALA A 157 0.00 -18.06 3.67
C ALA A 157 0.78 -16.77 3.43
N SER A 158 2.08 -16.85 3.16
CA SER A 158 2.94 -15.69 2.86
C SER A 158 2.54 -14.98 1.58
N GLU A 159 2.27 -15.73 0.51
CA GLU A 159 1.79 -15.19 -0.78
C GLU A 159 0.45 -14.46 -0.62
N SER A 160 -0.47 -14.99 0.19
CA SER A 160 -1.77 -14.35 0.45
C SER A 160 -1.64 -12.95 1.05
N VAL A 161 -0.67 -12.73 1.93
CA VAL A 161 -0.35 -11.42 2.51
C VAL A 161 0.13 -10.46 1.43
N TRP A 162 1.04 -10.90 0.55
CA TRP A 162 1.51 -10.07 -0.56
C TRP A 162 0.42 -9.74 -1.57
N VAL A 163 -0.44 -10.71 -1.93
CA VAL A 163 -1.62 -10.44 -2.78
C VAL A 163 -2.49 -9.33 -2.19
N GLY A 164 -2.74 -9.39 -0.88
CA GLY A 164 -3.49 -8.35 -0.16
C GLY A 164 -2.81 -6.97 -0.20
N HIS A 165 -1.47 -6.92 -0.18
CA HIS A 165 -0.72 -5.67 -0.23
C HIS A 165 -0.66 -5.07 -1.64
N VAL A 166 -0.39 -5.88 -2.66
CA VAL A 166 -0.19 -5.39 -4.04
C VAL A 166 -1.49 -5.33 -4.85
N ASN A 167 -2.55 -5.97 -4.39
CA ASN A 167 -3.86 -6.05 -5.06
C ASN A 167 -3.77 -6.56 -6.51
N ALA A 168 -2.86 -7.49 -6.78
CA ALA A 168 -2.63 -8.11 -8.08
C ALA A 168 -2.06 -9.53 -7.92
N PRO A 169 -2.15 -10.39 -8.93
CA PRO A 169 -1.42 -11.64 -8.97
C PRO A 169 0.10 -11.40 -8.85
N LEU A 170 0.79 -12.23 -8.07
CA LEU A 170 2.20 -12.01 -7.73
C LEU A 170 3.15 -12.19 -8.91
N ASP A 171 2.75 -12.95 -9.93
CA ASP A 171 3.46 -13.12 -11.21
C ASP A 171 3.41 -11.87 -12.11
N GLN A 172 2.52 -10.91 -11.79
CA GLN A 172 2.35 -9.65 -12.52
C GLN A 172 2.97 -8.44 -11.81
N VAL A 173 3.57 -8.66 -10.65
CA VAL A 173 4.19 -7.60 -9.85
C VAL A 173 5.68 -7.83 -9.73
N GLY A 174 6.48 -6.86 -10.20
CA GLY A 174 7.93 -6.92 -10.12
C GLY A 174 8.44 -6.96 -8.67
N LEU A 175 9.41 -7.82 -8.40
CA LEU A 175 10.06 -7.96 -7.11
C LEU A 175 10.67 -6.63 -6.63
N SER A 176 11.20 -5.82 -7.53
CA SER A 176 11.71 -4.48 -7.27
C SER A 176 10.69 -3.57 -6.59
N SER A 177 9.40 -3.71 -6.93
CA SER A 177 8.31 -2.95 -6.29
C SER A 177 8.09 -3.34 -4.84
N ALA A 178 8.16 -4.65 -4.54
CA ALA A 178 8.06 -5.16 -3.17
C ALA A 178 9.23 -4.67 -2.31
N ILE A 179 10.46 -4.83 -2.80
CA ILE A 179 11.68 -4.40 -2.12
C ILE A 179 11.66 -2.89 -1.85
N ARG A 180 11.24 -2.09 -2.84
CA ARG A 180 11.10 -0.65 -2.68
C ARG A 180 10.10 -0.27 -1.59
N TRP A 181 8.98 -0.96 -1.53
CA TRP A 181 7.97 -0.71 -0.50
C TRP A 181 8.51 -1.02 0.89
N VAL A 182 9.13 -2.18 1.07
CA VAL A 182 9.73 -2.55 2.36
C VAL A 182 10.85 -1.58 2.75
N ALA A 183 11.69 -1.15 1.81
CA ALA A 183 12.72 -0.14 2.05
C ALA A 183 12.13 1.19 2.53
N ALA A 184 11.01 1.62 1.93
CA ALA A 184 10.29 2.83 2.33
C ALA A 184 9.73 2.76 3.75
N THR A 185 9.48 1.57 4.28
CA THR A 185 8.90 1.34 5.61
C THR A 185 9.92 0.91 6.66
N GLY A 186 11.21 1.01 6.36
CA GLY A 186 12.30 0.76 7.32
C GLY A 186 13.06 -0.56 7.09
N GLY A 187 12.79 -1.29 6.01
CA GLY A 187 13.56 -2.45 5.61
C GLY A 187 13.21 -3.76 6.32
N HIS A 188 12.07 -3.81 6.99
CA HIS A 188 11.54 -5.01 7.65
C HIS A 188 10.08 -5.23 7.26
N TRP A 189 9.70 -6.48 6.99
CA TRP A 189 8.34 -6.80 6.61
C TRP A 189 7.31 -6.51 7.71
N GLN A 190 7.68 -6.69 8.97
CA GLN A 190 6.80 -6.35 10.10
C GLN A 190 6.46 -4.87 10.13
N LEU A 191 7.45 -3.99 9.90
CA LEU A 191 7.24 -2.55 9.84
C LEU A 191 6.37 -2.16 8.63
N MET A 192 6.54 -2.84 7.50
CA MET A 192 5.68 -2.65 6.34
C MET A 192 4.23 -3.03 6.68
N HIS A 193 4.02 -4.16 7.31
CA HIS A 193 2.70 -4.63 7.70
C HIS A 193 2.04 -3.67 8.72
N GLU A 194 2.76 -3.25 9.76
CA GLU A 194 2.28 -2.27 10.73
C GLU A 194 1.96 -0.93 10.07
N ALA A 195 2.84 -0.42 9.22
CA ALA A 195 2.64 0.84 8.51
C ALA A 195 1.39 0.81 7.64
N SER A 196 1.09 -0.34 7.02
CA SER A 196 -0.04 -0.49 6.10
C SER A 196 -1.37 -0.86 6.74
N SER A 197 -1.42 -1.08 8.06
CA SER A 197 -2.64 -1.57 8.72
C SER A 197 -2.98 -0.90 10.05
N THR A 198 -2.13 0.00 10.58
CA THR A 198 -2.27 0.49 11.96
C THR A 198 -3.18 1.70 12.10
N TYR A 199 -3.13 2.67 11.17
CA TYR A 199 -3.90 3.91 11.27
C TYR A 199 -4.77 4.14 10.05
N ARG A 200 -5.97 4.66 10.28
CA ARG A 200 -6.92 5.08 9.25
C ARG A 200 -7.47 6.47 9.55
N VAL A 201 -7.87 7.21 8.53
CA VAL A 201 -8.56 8.51 8.67
C VAL A 201 -10.00 8.30 9.05
N VAL A 202 -10.55 9.21 9.84
CA VAL A 202 -11.97 9.26 10.23
C VAL A 202 -12.64 10.38 9.45
#